data_ec1cbc26eaf80cca90a792d9b4bc09fc
#
_entry.id   ec1cbc26eaf80cca90a792d9b4bc09fc
#
_cell.length_a   1.000
_cell.length_b   1.000
_cell.length_c   1.000
_cell.angle_alpha   90.00
_cell.angle_beta   90.00
_cell.angle_gamma   90.00
#
_symmetry.space_group_name_H-M   'P 1'
#
loop_
_entity.id
_entity.type
_entity.pdbx_description
1 polymer ?
#
loop_
_entity_poly.entity_id
_entity_poly.type
_entity_poly.pdbx_seq_one_letter_code
_entity_poly.pdbx_strand_id
1 'polypeptide(L)' 'MQYTSNNSLNGKTLEHIVTHLVDRYGWEELARRIPIEAFQQEPSIKPAVAFLRKTSWARKKVEDLYFESIS' A
#
# COMPACT_ATOMS: atom_id res chain seq x y z
N MET A 1 -2.97 -22.29 6.72
CA MET A 1 -3.14 -21.86 6.69
C MET A 1 -3.79 -21.28 6.57
N GLN A 2 -4.16 -21.19 6.19
CA GLN A 2 -4.59 -20.67 5.99
C GLN A 2 -4.93 -19.92 5.84
N TYR A 3 -4.96 -19.79 5.59
CA TYR A 3 -4.95 -19.29 5.19
C TYR A 3 -5.22 -18.50 5.28
N THR A 4 -5.74 -18.68 5.64
CA THR A 4 -5.81 -17.73 5.70
C THR A 4 -5.18 -16.49 5.40
N SER A 5 -4.72 -16.39 4.65
CA SER A 5 -3.98 -15.30 4.12
C SER A 5 -4.81 -14.10 3.79
N ASN A 6 -6.03 -14.30 3.43
CA ASN A 6 -6.93 -13.21 3.12
C ASN A 6 -7.10 -12.24 4.26
N ASN A 7 -7.18 -12.77 5.44
CA ASN A 7 -7.33 -11.93 6.60
C ASN A 7 -6.15 -11.02 6.80
N SER A 8 -4.97 -11.52 6.55
CA SER A 8 -3.80 -10.70 6.74
C SER A 8 -3.73 -9.58 5.74
N LEU A 9 -4.29 -9.75 4.56
CA LEU A 9 -4.30 -8.69 3.56
C LEU A 9 -5.15 -7.51 3.99
N ASN A 10 -6.03 -7.70 4.94
CA ASN A 10 -6.93 -6.63 5.32
C ASN A 10 -6.41 -5.73 6.40
N GLY A 11 -5.36 -6.10 7.06
CA GLY A 11 -4.91 -5.28 8.15
C GLY A 11 -3.43 -5.12 8.15
N LYS A 12 -2.80 -5.96 8.95
CA LYS A 12 -1.39 -5.94 9.10
C LYS A 12 -0.64 -6.00 7.78
N THR A 13 -1.13 -6.84 6.88
CA THR A 13 -0.46 -7.02 5.60
C THR A 13 -0.49 -5.78 4.75
N LEU A 14 -1.55 -5.00 4.83
CA LEU A 14 -1.61 -3.76 4.06
C LEU A 14 -0.55 -2.79 4.55
N GLU A 15 -0.39 -2.68 5.85
CA GLU A 15 0.67 -1.85 6.41
C GLU A 15 2.03 -2.35 5.97
N HIS A 16 2.23 -3.66 5.96
CA HIS A 16 3.46 -4.25 5.51
C HIS A 16 3.72 -3.93 4.03
N ILE A 17 2.69 -4.02 3.22
CA ILE A 17 2.79 -3.73 1.80
C ILE A 17 3.22 -2.28 1.57
N VAL A 18 2.57 -1.36 2.25
CA VAL A 18 2.90 0.05 2.09
C VAL A 18 4.32 0.32 2.55
N THR A 19 4.70 -0.24 3.69
CA THR A 19 6.04 -0.07 4.22
C THR A 19 7.08 -0.59 3.24
N HIS A 20 6.82 -1.75 2.67
CA HIS A 20 7.71 -2.34 1.68
C HIS A 20 7.87 -1.43 0.47
N LEU A 21 6.77 -0.88 -0.03
CA LEU A 21 6.81 -0.04 -1.20
C LEU A 21 7.51 1.28 -0.94
N VAL A 22 7.31 1.85 0.25
CA VAL A 22 7.99 3.08 0.63
C VAL A 22 9.49 2.82 0.70
N ASP A 23 9.87 1.69 1.26
CA ASP A 23 11.26 1.35 1.39
C ASP A 23 11.93 1.15 0.03
N ARG A 24 11.18 0.58 -0.89
CA ARG A 24 11.72 0.28 -2.21
C ARG A 24 11.72 1.49 -3.15
N TYR A 25 10.63 2.24 -3.17
CA TYR A 25 10.47 3.34 -4.12
C TYR A 25 10.56 4.72 -3.53
N GLY A 26 10.20 4.86 -2.25
CA GLY A 26 10.09 6.16 -1.62
C GLY A 26 8.72 6.78 -1.89
N TRP A 27 8.35 7.74 -1.04
CA TRP A 27 7.04 8.38 -1.16
C TRP A 27 6.85 9.10 -2.48
N GLU A 28 7.90 9.75 -2.95
CA GLU A 28 7.80 10.55 -4.17
C GLU A 28 7.48 9.68 -5.38
N GLU A 29 8.17 8.55 -5.50
CA GLU A 29 7.93 7.65 -6.61
C GLU A 29 6.56 7.00 -6.48
N LEU A 30 6.15 6.65 -5.26
CA LEU A 30 4.83 6.10 -5.06
C LEU A 30 3.74 7.07 -5.49
N ALA A 31 3.91 8.35 -5.16
CA ALA A 31 2.94 9.37 -5.55
C ALA A 31 2.86 9.50 -7.06
N ARG A 32 3.97 9.28 -7.75
CA ARG A 32 3.98 9.34 -9.20
C ARG A 32 3.24 8.15 -9.81
N ARG A 33 3.45 6.97 -9.25
CA ARG A 33 2.82 5.75 -9.78
C ARG A 33 1.37 5.63 -9.39
N ILE A 34 1.05 6.06 -8.18
CA ILE A 34 -0.31 6.01 -7.65
C ILE A 34 -0.62 7.39 -7.10
N PRO A 35 -1.18 8.28 -7.93
CA PRO A 35 -1.34 9.69 -7.57
C PRO A 35 -2.52 9.90 -6.62
N ILE A 36 -2.36 9.52 -5.39
CA ILE A 36 -3.36 9.75 -4.36
C ILE A 36 -2.80 10.71 -3.33
N GLU A 37 -3.68 11.49 -2.74
CA GLU A 37 -3.29 12.51 -1.79
C GLU A 37 -2.51 11.95 -0.61
N ALA A 38 -2.87 10.75 -0.18
CA ALA A 38 -2.21 10.12 0.95
C ALA A 38 -0.71 9.91 0.73
N PHE A 39 -0.28 9.89 -0.53
CA PHE A 39 1.14 9.74 -0.85
C PHE A 39 1.81 11.07 -1.17
N GLN A 40 1.04 12.13 -1.29
CA GLN A 40 1.56 13.42 -1.76
C GLN A 40 1.70 14.46 -0.67
N GLN A 41 0.80 14.47 0.31
CA GLN A 41 0.80 15.47 1.34
C GLN A 41 1.20 14.88 2.68
N GLU A 42 2.35 15.27 3.16
CA GLU A 42 2.87 14.79 4.43
C GLU A 42 2.65 13.28 4.60
N PRO A 43 3.18 12.51 3.68
CA PRO A 43 2.90 11.08 3.68
C PRO A 43 3.46 10.38 4.90
N SER A 44 2.67 9.45 5.43
CA SER A 44 3.14 8.56 6.47
C SER A 44 2.36 7.27 6.39
N ILE A 45 2.87 6.24 7.04
CA ILE A 45 2.34 4.89 6.88
C ILE A 45 0.89 4.78 7.36
N LYS A 46 0.62 5.22 8.57
CA LYS A 46 -0.70 5.00 9.16
C LYS A 46 -1.84 5.69 8.40
N PRO A 47 -1.72 6.99 8.10
CA PRO A 47 -2.77 7.64 7.31
C PRO A 47 -2.93 7.03 5.93
N ALA A 48 -1.83 6.62 5.31
CA ALA A 48 -1.90 6.00 3.99
C ALA A 48 -2.67 4.68 4.05
N VAL A 49 -2.38 3.87 5.05
CA VAL A 49 -3.10 2.60 5.22
C VAL A 49 -4.58 2.86 5.48
N ALA A 50 -4.88 3.85 6.31
CA ALA A 50 -6.28 4.18 6.60
C ALA A 50 -7.03 4.59 5.33
N PHE A 51 -6.39 5.39 4.49
CA PHE A 51 -6.98 5.80 3.23
C PHE A 51 -7.22 4.60 2.32
N LEU A 52 -6.25 3.72 2.23
CA LEU A 52 -6.33 2.57 1.34
C LEU A 52 -7.42 1.60 1.78
N ARG A 53 -7.65 1.49 3.07
CA ARG A 53 -8.71 0.62 3.56
C ARG A 53 -10.08 1.06 3.08
N LYS A 54 -10.24 2.36 2.88
CA LYS A 54 -11.52 2.92 2.46
C LYS A 54 -11.65 3.06 0.96
N THR A 55 -10.56 2.91 0.23
CA THR A 55 -10.55 3.22 -1.19
C THR A 55 -10.05 2.01 -1.96
N SER A 56 -10.99 1.17 -2.39
CA SER A 56 -10.62 -0.12 -2.96
C SER A 56 -9.80 -0.02 -4.24
N TRP A 57 -10.09 0.97 -5.10
CA TRP A 57 -9.32 1.07 -6.34
C TRP A 57 -7.85 1.40 -6.05
N ALA A 58 -7.61 2.24 -5.05
CA ALA A 58 -6.26 2.61 -4.69
C ALA A 58 -5.54 1.44 -4.03
N ARG A 59 -6.25 0.72 -3.18
CA ARG A 59 -5.69 -0.45 -2.54
C ARG A 59 -5.28 -1.50 -3.57
N LYS A 60 -6.11 -1.69 -4.58
CA LYS A 60 -5.78 -2.64 -5.62
C LYS A 60 -4.51 -2.23 -6.36
N LYS A 61 -4.36 -0.96 -6.65
CA LYS A 61 -3.16 -0.48 -7.32
C LYS A 61 -1.91 -0.70 -6.47
N VAL A 62 -2.04 -0.48 -5.17
CA VAL A 62 -0.93 -0.71 -4.26
C VAL A 62 -0.58 -2.18 -4.22
N GLU A 63 -1.57 -3.04 -4.16
CA GLU A 63 -1.34 -4.48 -4.14
C GLU A 63 -0.69 -4.96 -5.44
N ASP A 64 -1.16 -4.45 -6.55
CA ASP A 64 -0.58 -4.80 -7.85
C ASP A 64 0.88 -4.39 -7.92
N LEU A 65 1.19 -3.20 -7.46
CA LEU A 65 2.56 -2.73 -7.46
C LEU A 65 3.43 -3.58 -6.54
N TYR A 66 2.88 -3.97 -5.40
CA TYR A 66 3.60 -4.82 -4.47
C TYR A 66 3.96 -6.16 -5.11
N PHE A 67 2.98 -6.80 -5.74
CA PHE A 67 3.24 -8.09 -6.38
C PHE A 67 4.26 -7.94 -7.49
N GLU A 68 4.18 -6.84 -8.21
CA GLU A 68 5.15 -6.57 -9.26
C GLU A 68 6.55 -6.42 -8.69
N SER A 69 6.67 -5.79 -7.55
CA SER A 69 7.97 -5.49 -6.95
C SER A 69 8.65 -6.73 -6.38
N ILE A 70 7.89 -7.75 -6.05
CA ILE A 70 8.46 -8.97 -5.47
C ILE A 70 8.55 -10.13 -6.47
N SER A 71 8.15 -9.91 -7.71
CA SER A 71 8.17 -10.98 -8.72
C SER A 71 9.57 -11.28 -9.25
#